data_8f5fa1146b55d61a240f56e6d1468bc6
#
_entry.id   8f5fa1146b55d61a240f56e6d1468bc6
#
_cell.length_a   1.000
_cell.length_b   1.000
_cell.length_c   1.000
_cell.angle_alpha   90.00
_cell.angle_beta   90.00
_cell.angle_gamma   90.00
#
_symmetry.space_group_name_H-M   'P 1'
#
loop_
_entity.id
_entity.type
_entity.pdbx_description
1 polymer ?
#
loop_
_entity_poly.entity_id
_entity_poly.type
_entity_poly.pdbx_seq_one_letter_code
_entity_poly.pdbx_strand_id
1 'polypeptide(L)'
;GSPTIAVIYNNAQGGPVTHTVANGDFAFAGADCLRQLWSPAQTAAALALRQGVNEVKLTGNLRGKPAIVLHGRSDALVPVNHTSRPYFGLNKLNDPASKLSYIEVPNAQHFDAFLSLGGYNTSFIPLHYYTQQALELMWNHLRSNAALPPSQVVRTTPRGSGAPDLTAANVPPIASTPAAADTITFDAATRTVKIPD
;
A
#
# COMPACT_ATOMS: atom_id res chain seq x y z
N GLY A 1 12.60 -17.87 -18.77
CA GLY A 1 13.32 -16.61 -18.71
C GLY A 1 12.49 -15.63 -17.89
N SER A 2 13.11 -14.95 -16.92
CA SER A 2 12.44 -13.88 -16.19
C SER A 2 12.01 -12.79 -17.17
N PRO A 3 10.78 -12.24 -17.10
CA PRO A 3 10.41 -11.12 -17.91
C PRO A 3 11.32 -9.95 -17.58
N THR A 4 12.11 -9.51 -18.53
CA THR A 4 12.91 -8.31 -18.38
C THR A 4 11.97 -7.12 -18.59
N ILE A 5 11.68 -6.39 -17.53
CA ILE A 5 10.98 -5.11 -17.66
C ILE A 5 12.01 -4.13 -18.22
N ALA A 6 11.94 -3.86 -19.51
CA ALA A 6 12.70 -2.79 -20.11
C ALA A 6 12.05 -1.45 -19.77
N VAL A 7 12.68 -0.68 -18.90
CA VAL A 7 12.27 0.71 -18.69
C VAL A 7 12.93 1.53 -19.81
N ILE A 8 12.12 2.03 -20.73
CA ILE A 8 12.60 2.85 -21.84
C ILE A 8 12.58 4.29 -21.38
N TYR A 9 13.76 4.89 -21.32
CA TYR A 9 13.91 6.32 -21.06
C TYR A 9 14.04 7.06 -22.39
N ASN A 10 13.38 8.19 -22.48
CA ASN A 10 13.45 9.04 -23.65
C ASN A 10 14.35 10.24 -23.37
N ASN A 11 15.13 10.66 -24.37
CA ASN A 11 15.80 11.95 -24.35
C ASN A 11 14.78 13.10 -24.53
N ALA A 12 15.25 14.34 -24.52
CA ALA A 12 14.40 15.52 -24.71
C ALA A 12 13.65 15.55 -26.06
N GLN A 13 14.09 14.78 -27.04
CA GLN A 13 13.50 14.63 -28.36
C GLN A 13 12.54 13.44 -28.48
N GLY A 14 12.33 12.71 -27.37
CA GLY A 14 11.43 11.54 -27.33
C GLY A 14 12.04 10.23 -27.85
N GLY A 15 13.34 10.20 -28.12
CA GLY A 15 14.06 8.99 -28.54
C GLY A 15 14.65 8.22 -27.36
N PRO A 16 14.87 6.89 -27.50
CA PRO A 16 15.47 6.08 -26.46
C PRO A 16 16.91 6.54 -26.17
N VAL A 17 17.28 6.58 -24.90
CA VAL A 17 18.64 6.90 -24.46
C VAL A 17 19.43 5.63 -24.15
N THR A 18 20.69 5.61 -24.56
CA THR A 18 21.66 4.64 -24.11
C THR A 18 22.16 5.05 -22.73
N HIS A 19 22.14 4.12 -21.78
CA HIS A 19 22.43 4.37 -20.37
C HIS A 19 23.92 4.58 -20.13
N THR A 20 24.45 5.72 -20.47
CA THR A 20 25.77 6.16 -20.03
C THR A 20 25.59 7.33 -19.09
N VAL A 21 25.57 7.06 -17.79
CA VAL A 21 25.56 8.11 -16.78
C VAL A 21 26.75 7.97 -15.86
N ALA A 22 27.25 9.09 -15.41
CA ALA A 22 28.18 9.12 -14.30
C ALA A 22 27.57 8.34 -13.13
N ASN A 23 28.31 7.46 -12.51
CA ASN A 23 27.91 6.57 -11.42
C ASN A 23 27.13 5.29 -11.80
N GLY A 24 26.99 4.96 -13.08
CA GLY A 24 26.33 3.72 -13.52
C GLY A 24 24.81 3.64 -13.27
N ASP A 25 24.20 4.68 -12.71
CA ASP A 25 22.76 4.78 -12.51
C ASP A 25 22.15 5.74 -13.55
N PHE A 26 21.45 5.19 -14.51
CA PHE A 26 20.83 5.95 -15.60
C PHE A 26 19.67 6.87 -15.14
N ALA A 27 19.06 6.57 -14.01
CA ALA A 27 17.98 7.37 -13.43
C ALA A 27 18.52 8.56 -12.59
N PHE A 28 19.78 8.51 -12.16
CA PHE A 28 20.36 9.46 -11.23
C PHE A 28 20.27 10.90 -11.72
N ALA A 29 20.63 11.17 -12.97
CA ALA A 29 20.59 12.52 -13.53
C ALA A 29 19.18 13.10 -13.54
N GLY A 30 18.16 12.29 -13.86
CA GLY A 30 16.76 12.67 -13.82
C GLY A 30 16.27 12.91 -12.38
N ALA A 31 16.62 12.05 -11.45
CA ALA A 31 16.26 12.18 -10.05
C ALA A 31 16.91 13.43 -9.42
N ASP A 32 18.19 13.70 -9.73
CA ASP A 32 18.89 14.90 -9.26
C ASP A 32 18.27 16.17 -9.84
N CYS A 33 17.92 16.18 -11.12
CA CYS A 33 17.21 17.29 -11.75
C CYS A 33 15.85 17.57 -11.06
N LEU A 34 15.04 16.53 -10.82
CA LEU A 34 13.77 16.68 -10.12
C LEU A 34 13.95 17.18 -8.68
N ARG A 35 14.97 16.70 -7.98
CA ARG A 35 15.33 17.17 -6.64
C ARG A 35 15.71 18.64 -6.63
N GLN A 36 16.51 19.10 -7.60
CA GLN A 36 16.88 20.49 -7.74
C GLN A 36 15.67 21.39 -8.05
N LEU A 37 14.76 20.93 -8.94
CA LEU A 37 13.52 21.61 -9.24
C LEU A 37 12.53 21.64 -8.06
N TRP A 38 12.56 20.61 -7.19
CA TRP A 38 11.76 20.61 -5.97
C TRP A 38 12.22 21.58 -4.90
N SER A 39 13.42 22.18 -5.05
CA SER A 39 13.92 23.23 -4.17
C SER A 39 12.99 24.46 -4.15
N PRO A 40 13.13 25.39 -3.20
CA PRO A 40 12.31 26.61 -3.14
C PRO A 40 12.55 27.61 -4.30
N ALA A 41 13.30 27.21 -5.32
CA ALA A 41 13.52 28.02 -6.51
C ALA A 41 12.19 28.46 -7.16
N GLN A 42 12.17 29.72 -7.65
CA GLN A 42 10.99 30.34 -8.28
C GLN A 42 11.07 30.32 -9.82
N THR A 43 11.81 29.40 -10.39
CA THR A 43 11.85 29.21 -11.85
C THR A 43 10.51 28.66 -12.35
N ALA A 44 10.16 28.97 -13.60
CA ALA A 44 8.91 28.48 -14.21
C ALA A 44 8.82 26.95 -14.15
N ALA A 45 9.92 26.22 -14.37
CA ALA A 45 9.96 24.77 -14.30
C ALA A 45 9.71 24.25 -12.87
N ALA A 46 10.30 24.89 -11.86
CA ALA A 46 10.09 24.51 -10.46
C ALA A 46 8.64 24.78 -10.00
N LEU A 47 8.05 25.89 -10.45
CA LEU A 47 6.64 26.22 -10.18
C LEU A 47 5.70 25.22 -10.84
N ALA A 48 5.92 24.88 -12.12
CA ALA A 48 5.13 23.90 -12.85
C ALA A 48 5.22 22.49 -12.21
N LEU A 49 6.42 22.07 -11.77
CA LEU A 49 6.58 20.81 -11.07
C LEU A 49 5.77 20.79 -9.76
N ARG A 50 5.86 21.81 -8.94
CA ARG A 50 5.10 21.91 -7.69
C ARG A 50 3.60 21.95 -7.92
N GLN A 51 3.16 22.66 -8.93
CA GLN A 51 1.75 22.68 -9.32
C GLN A 51 1.29 21.26 -9.71
N GLY A 52 1.98 20.59 -10.62
CA GLY A 52 1.62 19.24 -11.06
C GLY A 52 1.57 18.23 -9.89
N VAL A 53 2.52 18.30 -8.95
CA VAL A 53 2.46 17.48 -7.74
C VAL A 53 1.24 17.84 -6.88
N ASN A 54 0.91 19.10 -6.71
CA ASN A 54 -0.24 19.51 -5.90
C ASN A 54 -1.59 19.09 -6.53
N GLU A 55 -1.68 19.04 -7.85
CA GLU A 55 -2.88 18.57 -8.56
C GLU A 55 -3.20 17.09 -8.32
N VAL A 56 -2.19 16.27 -8.10
CA VAL A 56 -2.34 14.82 -7.88
C VAL A 56 -2.14 14.40 -6.43
N LYS A 57 -1.75 15.32 -5.57
CA LYS A 57 -1.44 15.04 -4.17
C LYS A 57 -2.70 14.62 -3.41
N LEU A 58 -2.65 13.42 -2.83
CA LEU A 58 -3.72 12.93 -1.96
C LEU A 58 -3.80 13.76 -0.68
N THR A 59 -5.00 14.17 -0.31
CA THR A 59 -5.23 14.91 0.93
C THR A 59 -5.41 14.00 2.14
N GLY A 60 -5.76 12.73 1.90
CA GLY A 60 -6.18 11.78 2.94
C GLY A 60 -7.58 12.07 3.50
N ASN A 61 -8.21 13.19 3.16
CA ASN A 61 -9.54 13.54 3.65
C ASN A 61 -10.63 12.87 2.80
N LEU A 62 -11.27 11.85 3.36
CA LEU A 62 -12.41 11.15 2.76
C LEU A 62 -13.76 11.82 3.06
N ARG A 63 -13.75 12.95 3.75
CA ARG A 63 -14.96 13.69 4.15
C ARG A 63 -15.92 12.84 4.96
N GLY A 64 -15.38 12.02 5.86
CA GLY A 64 -16.14 11.09 6.70
C GLY A 64 -16.78 9.91 5.94
N LYS A 65 -16.45 9.72 4.66
CA LYS A 65 -16.95 8.56 3.90
C LYS A 65 -16.31 7.28 4.43
N PRO A 66 -17.08 6.19 4.55
CA PRO A 66 -16.54 4.90 4.96
C PRO A 66 -15.59 4.35 3.89
N ALA A 67 -14.49 3.77 4.34
CA ALA A 67 -13.54 3.11 3.45
C ALA A 67 -12.86 1.94 4.18
N ILE A 68 -12.52 0.90 3.44
CA ILE A 68 -11.64 -0.16 3.89
C ILE A 68 -10.41 -0.16 2.96
N VAL A 69 -9.24 0.00 3.54
CA VAL A 69 -7.96 -0.22 2.84
C VAL A 69 -7.44 -1.58 3.29
N LEU A 70 -7.29 -2.49 2.35
CA LEU A 70 -6.74 -3.82 2.55
C LEU A 70 -5.38 -3.91 1.86
N HIS A 71 -4.35 -4.37 2.58
CA HIS A 71 -3.00 -4.45 2.02
C HIS A 71 -2.22 -5.67 2.53
N GLY A 72 -1.57 -6.38 1.60
CA GLY A 72 -0.65 -7.46 1.94
C GLY A 72 0.67 -6.90 2.48
N ARG A 73 1.07 -7.31 3.68
CA ARG A 73 2.31 -6.81 4.31
C ARG A 73 3.57 -7.17 3.51
N SER A 74 3.54 -8.28 2.81
CA SER A 74 4.65 -8.77 1.99
C SER A 74 4.62 -8.25 0.55
N ASP A 75 3.79 -7.26 0.23
CA ASP A 75 3.71 -6.66 -1.09
C ASP A 75 5.05 -6.00 -1.46
N ALA A 76 5.73 -6.60 -2.44
CA ALA A 76 7.02 -6.13 -2.93
C ALA A 76 6.91 -5.14 -4.09
N LEU A 77 5.74 -5.03 -4.72
CA LEU A 77 5.49 -4.08 -5.82
C LEU A 77 5.04 -2.73 -5.29
N VAL A 78 4.14 -2.74 -4.31
CA VAL A 78 3.60 -1.53 -3.69
C VAL A 78 3.78 -1.64 -2.17
N PRO A 79 5.01 -1.45 -1.67
CA PRO A 79 5.31 -1.69 -0.25
C PRO A 79 4.47 -0.85 0.70
N VAL A 80 3.93 -1.47 1.75
CA VAL A 80 3.02 -0.85 2.72
C VAL A 80 3.59 0.42 3.36
N ASN A 81 4.91 0.47 3.58
CA ASN A 81 5.59 1.62 4.19
C ASN A 81 5.59 2.88 3.32
N HIS A 82 5.37 2.74 2.02
CA HIS A 82 5.37 3.85 1.07
C HIS A 82 3.97 4.19 0.55
N THR A 83 2.95 3.44 0.97
CA THR A 83 1.59 3.55 0.43
C THR A 83 0.53 3.58 1.52
N SER A 84 0.01 2.42 1.94
CA SER A 84 -1.15 2.33 2.83
C SER A 84 -0.90 2.83 4.24
N ARG A 85 0.27 2.57 4.83
CA ARG A 85 0.60 3.05 6.18
C ARG A 85 0.68 4.59 6.25
N PRO A 86 1.46 5.27 5.37
CA PRO A 86 1.44 6.74 5.33
C PRO A 86 0.06 7.30 4.96
N TYR A 87 -0.69 6.65 4.05
CA TYR A 87 -2.04 7.10 3.71
C TYR A 87 -2.99 7.02 4.91
N PHE A 88 -2.95 5.95 5.69
CA PHE A 88 -3.73 5.83 6.93
C PHE A 88 -3.41 6.96 7.90
N GLY A 89 -2.12 7.24 8.14
CA GLY A 89 -1.70 8.36 8.98
C GLY A 89 -2.18 9.71 8.46
N LEU A 90 -2.05 9.94 7.15
CA LEU A 90 -2.52 11.16 6.49
C LEU A 90 -4.05 11.34 6.64
N ASN A 91 -4.81 10.26 6.49
CA ASN A 91 -6.25 10.29 6.71
C ASN A 91 -6.60 10.66 8.15
N LYS A 92 -5.96 10.04 9.13
CA LYS A 92 -6.21 10.34 10.57
C LYS A 92 -5.84 11.77 10.95
N LEU A 93 -4.89 12.38 10.25
CA LEU A 93 -4.53 13.80 10.44
C LEU A 93 -5.53 14.76 9.82
N ASN A 94 -6.07 14.43 8.65
CA ASN A 94 -6.79 15.39 7.80
C ASN A 94 -8.31 15.14 7.72
N ASP A 95 -8.79 14.00 8.24
CA ASP A 95 -10.22 13.67 8.28
C ASP A 95 -10.69 13.44 9.71
N PRO A 96 -11.13 14.47 10.44
CA PRO A 96 -11.58 14.33 11.83
C PRO A 96 -12.81 13.43 11.97
N ALA A 97 -13.57 13.23 10.89
CA ALA A 97 -14.71 12.32 10.83
C ALA A 97 -14.36 10.94 10.22
N SER A 98 -13.08 10.61 10.17
CA SER A 98 -12.58 9.41 9.50
C SER A 98 -13.30 8.13 9.93
N LYS A 99 -13.85 7.44 8.93
CA LYS A 99 -14.41 6.08 9.02
C LYS A 99 -13.55 5.08 8.24
N LEU A 100 -12.25 5.36 8.13
CA LEU A 100 -11.30 4.48 7.46
C LEU A 100 -10.91 3.32 8.38
N SER A 101 -11.12 2.10 7.90
CA SER A 101 -10.59 0.86 8.44
C SER A 101 -9.39 0.43 7.60
N TYR A 102 -8.24 0.23 8.21
CA TYR A 102 -7.03 -0.25 7.55
C TYR A 102 -6.72 -1.67 8.02
N ILE A 103 -6.74 -2.60 7.08
CA ILE A 103 -6.51 -4.03 7.33
C ILE A 103 -5.18 -4.41 6.67
N GLU A 104 -4.21 -4.81 7.48
CA GLU A 104 -2.92 -5.30 7.00
C GLU A 104 -2.83 -6.81 7.18
N VAL A 105 -2.45 -7.50 6.09
CA VAL A 105 -2.43 -8.96 6.04
C VAL A 105 -0.99 -9.44 5.87
N PRO A 106 -0.34 -9.96 6.92
CA PRO A 106 0.95 -10.65 6.83
C PRO A 106 0.91 -11.79 5.81
N ASN A 107 2.07 -12.13 5.25
CA ASN A 107 2.22 -13.23 4.30
C ASN A 107 1.35 -13.13 3.03
N ALA A 108 0.83 -11.95 2.71
CA ALA A 108 0.12 -11.70 1.46
C ALA A 108 0.95 -10.78 0.56
N GLN A 109 0.96 -11.13 -0.73
CA GLN A 109 1.65 -10.41 -1.79
C GLN A 109 0.66 -9.57 -2.61
N HIS A 110 1.17 -8.84 -3.62
CA HIS A 110 0.36 -8.01 -4.51
C HIS A 110 -0.59 -8.83 -5.39
N PHE A 111 -0.12 -9.96 -5.93
CA PHE A 111 -0.87 -10.81 -6.85
C PHE A 111 -1.01 -12.24 -6.36
N ASP A 112 -2.24 -12.68 -6.17
CA ASP A 112 -2.54 -14.08 -5.85
C ASP A 112 -2.25 -15.03 -7.02
N ALA A 113 -2.17 -14.52 -8.25
CA ALA A 113 -1.78 -15.30 -9.43
C ALA A 113 -0.42 -15.98 -9.27
N PHE A 114 0.47 -15.42 -8.46
CA PHE A 114 1.78 -16.01 -8.18
C PHE A 114 1.74 -17.19 -7.20
N LEU A 115 0.63 -17.41 -6.52
CA LEU A 115 0.47 -18.57 -5.62
C LEU A 115 0.53 -19.93 -6.34
N SER A 116 0.42 -19.93 -7.68
CA SER A 116 0.65 -21.16 -8.49
C SER A 116 2.13 -21.47 -8.69
N LEU A 117 3.04 -20.54 -8.37
CA LEU A 117 4.47 -20.72 -8.54
C LEU A 117 5.08 -21.45 -7.34
N GLY A 118 6.01 -22.38 -7.62
CA GLY A 118 6.73 -23.10 -6.57
C GLY A 118 7.44 -22.14 -5.60
N GLY A 119 7.27 -22.38 -4.31
CA GLY A 119 7.79 -21.55 -3.23
C GLY A 119 6.87 -20.39 -2.82
N TYR A 120 6.05 -19.85 -3.71
CA TYR A 120 5.06 -18.82 -3.34
C TYR A 120 3.91 -19.42 -2.53
N ASN A 121 3.38 -20.55 -2.96
CA ASN A 121 2.28 -21.25 -2.28
C ASN A 121 2.64 -21.79 -0.88
N THR A 122 3.92 -21.95 -0.58
CA THR A 122 4.38 -22.36 0.75
C THR A 122 4.55 -21.18 1.70
N SER A 123 4.84 -19.99 1.15
CA SER A 123 5.25 -18.80 1.90
C SER A 123 4.16 -17.73 2.00
N PHE A 124 3.20 -17.74 1.08
CA PHE A 124 2.17 -16.71 1.00
C PHE A 124 0.76 -17.29 1.01
N ILE A 125 -0.18 -16.45 1.47
CA ILE A 125 -1.61 -16.74 1.52
C ILE A 125 -2.36 -15.85 0.52
N PRO A 126 -3.58 -16.22 0.08
CA PRO A 126 -4.34 -15.43 -0.88
C PRO A 126 -4.90 -14.15 -0.23
N LEU A 127 -4.52 -12.99 -0.78
CA LEU A 127 -5.08 -11.70 -0.40
C LEU A 127 -6.54 -11.56 -0.85
N HIS A 128 -6.91 -12.20 -1.96
CA HIS A 128 -8.26 -12.14 -2.51
C HIS A 128 -9.34 -12.67 -1.53
N TYR A 129 -9.00 -13.62 -0.68
CA TYR A 129 -9.86 -14.09 0.40
C TYR A 129 -10.31 -12.93 1.31
N TYR A 130 -9.39 -12.04 1.67
CA TYR A 130 -9.68 -10.87 2.49
C TYR A 130 -10.38 -9.75 1.70
N THR A 131 -10.12 -9.67 0.40
CA THR A 131 -10.84 -8.74 -0.48
C THR A 131 -12.33 -9.05 -0.49
N GLN A 132 -12.72 -10.32 -0.57
CA GLN A 132 -14.12 -10.74 -0.51
C GLN A 132 -14.74 -10.37 0.84
N GLN A 133 -14.07 -10.65 1.96
CA GLN A 133 -14.56 -10.25 3.28
C GLN A 133 -14.71 -8.73 3.42
N ALA A 134 -13.75 -7.95 2.92
CA ALA A 134 -13.82 -6.50 2.95
C ALA A 134 -15.02 -5.95 2.14
N LEU A 135 -15.32 -6.56 0.99
CA LEU A 135 -16.49 -6.22 0.19
C LEU A 135 -17.79 -6.54 0.94
N GLU A 136 -17.89 -7.68 1.58
CA GLU A 136 -19.06 -8.06 2.39
C GLU A 136 -19.26 -7.13 3.59
N LEU A 137 -18.17 -6.80 4.29
CA LEU A 137 -18.20 -5.86 5.42
C LEU A 137 -18.67 -4.48 4.97
N MET A 138 -18.16 -3.98 3.86
CA MET A 138 -18.59 -2.70 3.28
C MET A 138 -20.05 -2.76 2.81
N TRP A 139 -20.46 -3.84 2.17
CA TRP A 139 -21.84 -4.03 1.74
C TRP A 139 -22.81 -4.00 2.91
N ASN A 140 -22.50 -4.71 4.00
CA ASN A 140 -23.30 -4.72 5.21
C ASN A 140 -23.34 -3.35 5.89
N HIS A 141 -22.21 -2.62 5.90
CA HIS A 141 -22.16 -1.26 6.38
C HIS A 141 -23.12 -0.34 5.58
N LEU A 142 -23.06 -0.40 4.26
CA LEU A 142 -23.89 0.44 3.39
C LEU A 142 -25.39 0.10 3.47
N ARG A 143 -25.75 -1.18 3.67
CA ARG A 143 -27.15 -1.62 3.73
C ARG A 143 -27.81 -1.43 5.09
N SER A 144 -27.07 -1.68 6.15
CA SER A 144 -27.64 -1.78 7.50
C SER A 144 -26.92 -0.91 8.54
N ASN A 145 -25.96 -0.10 8.11
CA ASN A 145 -25.09 0.68 8.99
C ASN A 145 -24.33 -0.18 10.01
N ALA A 146 -24.05 -1.46 9.67
CA ALA A 146 -23.20 -2.32 10.48
C ALA A 146 -21.83 -1.65 10.69
N ALA A 147 -21.25 -1.75 11.88
CA ALA A 147 -19.96 -1.16 12.16
C ALA A 147 -18.85 -1.78 11.29
N LEU A 148 -18.00 -0.96 10.70
CA LEU A 148 -16.78 -1.45 10.08
C LEU A 148 -15.80 -1.94 11.16
N PRO A 149 -14.99 -2.97 10.87
CA PRO A 149 -14.01 -3.46 11.85
C PRO A 149 -12.96 -2.39 12.17
N PRO A 150 -12.40 -2.36 13.37
CA PRO A 150 -11.24 -1.53 13.68
C PRO A 150 -10.05 -1.85 12.78
N SER A 151 -9.19 -0.85 12.57
CA SER A 151 -7.93 -1.07 11.83
C SER A 151 -7.06 -2.10 12.56
N GLN A 152 -6.56 -3.10 11.83
CA GLN A 152 -5.93 -4.27 12.45
C GLN A 152 -4.94 -4.97 11.53
N VAL A 153 -4.07 -5.76 12.15
CA VAL A 153 -3.26 -6.80 11.51
C VAL A 153 -4.00 -8.13 11.65
N VAL A 154 -4.23 -8.82 10.54
CA VAL A 154 -4.85 -10.15 10.57
C VAL A 154 -3.74 -11.21 10.57
N ARG A 155 -3.58 -11.95 11.66
CA ARG A 155 -2.47 -12.89 11.89
C ARG A 155 -2.60 -14.15 11.04
N THR A 156 -2.15 -14.08 9.80
CA THR A 156 -2.13 -15.23 8.89
C THR A 156 -0.92 -16.12 9.13
N THR A 157 -1.04 -17.39 8.76
CA THR A 157 0.06 -18.36 8.81
C THR A 157 0.25 -18.98 7.44
N PRO A 158 1.48 -18.97 6.86
CA PRO A 158 1.74 -19.65 5.60
C PRO A 158 1.43 -21.16 5.67
N ARG A 159 1.18 -21.75 4.51
CA ARG A 159 0.95 -23.20 4.42
C ARG A 159 2.16 -24.03 4.86
N GLY A 160 3.36 -23.50 4.63
CA GLY A 160 4.60 -24.23 4.90
C GLY A 160 4.96 -25.24 3.83
N SER A 161 5.89 -26.14 4.16
CA SER A 161 6.43 -27.14 3.23
C SER A 161 5.34 -28.06 2.69
N GLY A 162 5.42 -28.37 1.39
CA GLY A 162 4.44 -29.19 0.70
C GLY A 162 3.13 -28.48 0.35
N ALA A 163 2.97 -27.23 0.73
CA ALA A 163 1.79 -26.40 0.46
C ALA A 163 0.45 -27.15 0.69
N PRO A 164 0.18 -27.68 1.90
CA PRO A 164 -1.08 -28.33 2.20
C PRO A 164 -2.26 -27.41 1.95
N ASP A 165 -3.48 -27.94 1.93
CA ASP A 165 -4.68 -27.13 1.74
C ASP A 165 -4.82 -26.06 2.83
N LEU A 166 -5.31 -24.89 2.43
CA LEU A 166 -5.57 -23.80 3.36
C LEU A 166 -6.66 -24.17 4.37
N THR A 167 -6.40 -23.84 5.61
CA THR A 167 -7.35 -24.00 6.71
C THR A 167 -7.68 -22.64 7.32
N ALA A 168 -8.71 -22.58 8.16
CA ALA A 168 -9.05 -21.37 8.89
C ALA A 168 -7.90 -20.85 9.78
N ALA A 169 -6.99 -21.72 10.19
CA ALA A 169 -5.78 -21.33 10.94
C ALA A 169 -4.78 -20.55 10.08
N ASN A 170 -4.74 -20.83 8.77
CA ASN A 170 -3.89 -20.08 7.84
C ASN A 170 -4.47 -18.69 7.51
N VAL A 171 -5.78 -18.63 7.38
CA VAL A 171 -6.52 -17.44 6.93
C VAL A 171 -7.64 -17.10 7.92
N PRO A 172 -7.33 -16.67 9.15
CA PRO A 172 -8.34 -16.25 10.10
C PRO A 172 -9.15 -15.07 9.55
N PRO A 173 -10.43 -14.92 9.89
CA PRO A 173 -11.26 -13.83 9.38
C PRO A 173 -10.80 -12.47 9.93
N ILE A 174 -11.19 -11.40 9.23
CA ILE A 174 -11.09 -10.04 9.75
C ILE A 174 -11.95 -9.95 11.01
N ALA A 175 -11.34 -9.62 12.14
CA ALA A 175 -12.02 -9.61 13.43
C ALA A 175 -12.89 -8.34 13.57
N SER A 176 -14.14 -8.53 14.01
CA SER A 176 -15.00 -7.40 14.41
C SER A 176 -14.50 -6.71 15.67
N THR A 177 -13.80 -7.46 16.52
CA THR A 177 -13.17 -6.99 17.75
C THR A 177 -11.77 -7.59 17.85
N PRO A 178 -10.77 -6.97 17.19
CA PRO A 178 -9.40 -7.47 17.22
C PRO A 178 -8.81 -7.35 18.64
N ALA A 179 -7.87 -8.23 18.97
CA ALA A 179 -7.10 -8.10 20.19
C ALA A 179 -6.33 -6.76 20.18
N ALA A 180 -6.09 -6.20 21.37
CA ALA A 180 -5.34 -4.94 21.49
C ALA A 180 -3.94 -5.03 20.83
N ALA A 181 -3.31 -6.22 20.92
CA ALA A 181 -2.02 -6.51 20.29
C ALA A 181 -2.06 -6.53 18.75
N ASP A 182 -3.24 -6.61 18.14
CA ASP A 182 -3.42 -6.64 16.69
C ASP A 182 -4.02 -5.35 16.15
N THR A 183 -4.39 -4.42 17.03
CA THR A 183 -5.04 -3.17 16.63
C THR A 183 -4.04 -2.16 16.08
N ILE A 184 -4.27 -1.67 14.86
CA ILE A 184 -3.52 -0.57 14.29
C ILE A 184 -4.08 0.74 14.82
N THR A 185 -3.22 1.57 15.39
CA THR A 185 -3.62 2.85 15.99
C THR A 185 -2.85 4.03 15.44
N PHE A 186 -3.40 5.23 15.63
CA PHE A 186 -2.76 6.49 15.29
C PHE A 186 -2.65 7.35 16.54
N ASP A 187 -1.44 7.77 16.86
CA ASP A 187 -1.15 8.71 17.94
C ASP A 187 -1.09 10.12 17.34
N ALA A 188 -2.10 10.93 17.64
CA ALA A 188 -2.22 12.29 17.12
C ALA A 188 -1.17 13.25 17.69
N ALA A 189 -0.70 13.03 18.92
CA ALA A 189 0.28 13.91 19.57
C ALA A 189 1.67 13.76 18.93
N THR A 190 2.05 12.52 18.65
CA THR A 190 3.35 12.21 18.02
C THR A 190 3.24 12.08 16.49
N ARG A 191 2.02 12.12 15.92
CA ARG A 191 1.71 11.88 14.51
C ARG A 191 2.24 10.54 14.02
N THR A 192 2.15 9.52 14.84
CA THR A 192 2.74 8.21 14.57
C THR A 192 1.65 7.16 14.37
N VAL A 193 1.76 6.38 13.29
CA VAL A 193 0.99 5.16 13.10
C VAL A 193 1.69 4.02 13.84
N LYS A 194 0.98 3.35 14.74
CA LYS A 194 1.48 2.17 15.44
C LYS A 194 0.91 0.92 14.78
N ILE A 195 1.79 0.15 14.19
CA ILE A 195 1.47 -1.11 13.50
C ILE A 195 2.03 -2.25 14.35
N PRO A 196 1.21 -3.21 14.77
CA PRO A 196 1.70 -4.43 15.42
C PRO A 196 2.61 -5.25 14.51
N ASP A 197 3.63 -5.88 15.10
CA ASP A 197 4.58 -6.76 14.39
C ASP A 197 3.91 -8.05 13.88
#